data_fc54740b87e2515640396da6dad2a235
#
_entry.id   fc54740b87e2515640396da6dad2a235
#
_cell.length_a   1.000
_cell.length_b   1.000
_cell.length_c   1.000
_cell.angle_alpha   90.00
_cell.angle_beta   90.00
_cell.angle_gamma   90.00
#
_symmetry.space_group_name_H-M   'P 1'
#
loop_
_entity.id
_entity.type
_entity.pdbx_description
1 polymer ?
#
loop_
_entity_poly.entity_id
_entity_poly.type
_entity_poly.pdbx_seq_one_letter_code
_entity_poly.pdbx_strand_id
1 'polypeptide(L)'
;MADPHRCATILLKICATLISPTDGQISWFGQSSDQMDGPGLYKLRRRIGFVHRETSLISNMTILDNISLGLQYHEEMVREQSYDRVTELLKQFELYEYRFLRPAELTFEQRRLAVYARELVKKPQLYLLEHPSLDLGERVYSLLLDVFKTCSIEDGCAFLVASVVPEVINRWGDWVLVFDKGRCHHFDVGKFDPSIYRESMRRRGVLLSREWRGE
;
A
#
# COMPACT_ATOMS: atom_id res chain seq x y z
N MET A 1 -21.25 -7.13 16.96
CA MET A 1 -19.81 -6.93 17.31
C MET A 1 -19.07 -6.78 16.00
N ALA A 2 -18.38 -5.67 15.76
CA ALA A 2 -17.68 -5.46 14.51
C ALA A 2 -16.50 -6.45 14.38
N ASP A 3 -16.37 -7.07 13.21
CA ASP A 3 -15.26 -7.93 12.87
C ASP A 3 -13.97 -7.10 12.86
N PRO A 4 -12.94 -7.44 13.65
CA PRO A 4 -11.72 -6.65 13.77
C PRO A 4 -10.90 -6.60 12.48
N HIS A 5 -10.97 -7.62 11.61
CA HIS A 5 -10.39 -7.57 10.26
C HIS A 5 -10.98 -6.42 9.46
N ARG A 6 -12.24 -6.12 9.67
CA ARG A 6 -12.91 -4.97 9.06
C ARG A 6 -12.37 -3.64 9.58
N CYS A 7 -11.93 -3.53 10.84
CA CYS A 7 -11.48 -2.25 11.39
C CYS A 7 -10.23 -1.74 10.69
N ALA A 8 -9.21 -2.58 10.51
CA ALA A 8 -7.98 -2.19 9.81
C ALA A 8 -8.25 -1.84 8.34
N THR A 9 -9.02 -2.69 7.64
CA THR A 9 -9.45 -2.43 6.25
C THR A 9 -10.29 -1.15 6.13
N ILE A 10 -11.21 -0.91 7.07
CA ILE A 10 -12.02 0.31 7.09
C ILE A 10 -11.14 1.54 7.28
N LEU A 11 -10.18 1.49 8.22
CA LEU A 11 -9.26 2.60 8.42
C LEU A 11 -8.42 2.87 7.17
N LEU A 12 -7.89 1.83 6.50
CA LEU A 12 -7.20 2.02 5.21
C LEU A 12 -8.10 2.69 4.17
N LYS A 13 -9.38 2.29 4.06
CA LYS A 13 -10.33 2.89 3.12
C LYS A 13 -10.65 4.35 3.47
N ILE A 14 -10.73 4.69 4.76
CA ILE A 14 -10.87 6.08 5.21
C ILE A 14 -9.61 6.87 4.84
N CYS A 15 -8.42 6.35 5.13
CA CYS A 15 -7.16 6.97 4.73
C CYS A 15 -7.00 7.12 3.21
N ALA A 16 -7.56 6.19 2.42
CA ALA A 16 -7.61 6.26 0.97
C ALA A 16 -8.72 7.21 0.43
N THR A 17 -9.47 7.87 1.30
CA THR A 17 -10.63 8.73 0.94
C THR A 17 -11.75 8.01 0.19
N LEU A 18 -11.87 6.70 0.35
CA LEU A 18 -12.91 5.89 -0.31
C LEU A 18 -14.21 5.86 0.48
N ILE A 19 -14.14 6.03 1.80
CA ILE A 19 -15.28 6.15 2.70
C ILE A 19 -15.03 7.28 3.70
N SER A 20 -16.07 7.97 4.11
CA SER A 20 -15.99 8.99 5.17
C SER A 20 -16.13 8.35 6.56
N PRO A 21 -15.46 8.89 7.60
CA PRO A 21 -15.73 8.49 8.97
C PRO A 21 -17.17 8.83 9.35
N THR A 22 -17.79 8.03 10.23
CA THR A 22 -19.14 8.29 10.74
C THR A 22 -19.14 9.49 11.69
N ASP A 23 -18.05 9.66 12.42
CA ASP A 23 -17.83 10.76 13.37
C ASP A 23 -16.33 11.05 13.48
N GLY A 24 -15.97 12.26 13.91
CA GLY A 24 -14.59 12.71 14.01
C GLY A 24 -14.04 13.28 12.70
N GLN A 25 -12.77 13.65 12.72
CA GLN A 25 -12.07 14.29 11.60
C GLN A 25 -10.80 13.51 11.27
N ILE A 26 -10.42 13.55 9.99
CA ILE A 26 -9.17 13.03 9.52
C ILE A 26 -8.38 14.13 8.80
N SER A 27 -7.08 14.16 9.03
CA SER A 27 -6.18 15.09 8.36
C SER A 27 -5.12 14.33 7.59
N TRP A 28 -4.86 14.75 6.35
CA TRP A 28 -3.78 14.25 5.50
C TRP A 28 -2.79 15.38 5.24
N PHE A 29 -1.53 15.13 5.54
CA PHE A 29 -0.45 16.09 5.26
C PHE A 29 -0.76 17.50 5.77
N GLY A 30 -1.41 17.60 6.97
CA GLY A 30 -1.79 18.85 7.59
C GLY A 30 -3.10 19.48 7.11
N GLN A 31 -3.83 18.85 6.17
CA GLN A 31 -5.14 19.35 5.70
C GLN A 31 -6.28 18.46 6.21
N SER A 32 -7.30 19.08 6.79
CA SER A 32 -8.50 18.37 7.29
C SER A 32 -9.44 17.98 6.15
N SER A 33 -10.14 16.84 6.31
CA SER A 33 -11.18 16.36 5.39
C SER A 33 -12.25 17.40 5.12
N ASP A 34 -12.65 18.17 6.12
CA ASP A 34 -13.75 19.13 6.06
C ASP A 34 -13.41 20.37 5.21
N GLN A 35 -12.12 20.57 4.93
CA GLN A 35 -11.61 21.69 4.13
C GLN A 35 -11.32 21.30 2.68
N MET A 36 -11.60 20.05 2.29
CA MET A 36 -11.30 19.53 0.96
C MET A 36 -12.54 19.53 0.08
N ASP A 37 -12.46 20.24 -1.03
CA ASP A 37 -13.39 20.15 -2.15
C ASP A 37 -13.01 18.98 -3.09
N GLY A 38 -13.79 18.76 -4.15
CA GLY A 38 -13.52 17.72 -5.15
C GLY A 38 -12.13 17.80 -5.78
N PRO A 39 -11.67 18.97 -6.23
CA PRO A 39 -10.29 19.16 -6.71
C PRO A 39 -9.22 18.88 -5.66
N GLY A 40 -9.45 19.26 -4.40
CA GLY A 40 -8.57 18.95 -3.27
C GLY A 40 -8.44 17.46 -3.01
N LEU A 41 -9.56 16.74 -3.01
CA LEU A 41 -9.58 15.27 -2.88
C LEU A 41 -8.87 14.57 -4.05
N TYR A 42 -9.02 15.10 -5.27
CA TYR A 42 -8.30 14.55 -6.42
C TYR A 42 -6.78 14.70 -6.25
N LYS A 43 -6.30 15.89 -5.85
CA LYS A 43 -4.87 16.15 -5.57
C LYS A 43 -4.36 15.26 -4.43
N LEU A 44 -5.15 15.06 -3.37
CA LEU A 44 -4.80 14.17 -2.27
C LEU A 44 -4.64 12.72 -2.75
N ARG A 45 -5.57 12.19 -3.53
CA ARG A 45 -5.52 10.82 -4.06
C ARG A 45 -4.28 10.53 -4.91
N ARG A 46 -3.72 11.54 -5.57
CA ARG A 46 -2.45 11.43 -6.29
C ARG A 46 -1.28 11.15 -5.36
N ARG A 47 -1.33 11.64 -4.12
CA ARG A 47 -0.28 11.49 -3.10
C ARG A 47 -0.42 10.18 -2.31
N ILE A 48 -1.49 9.41 -2.56
CA ILE A 48 -1.79 8.16 -1.86
C ILE A 48 -1.78 7.01 -2.86
N GLY A 49 -0.99 5.97 -2.60
CA GLY A 49 -1.09 4.67 -3.24
C GLY A 49 -1.94 3.74 -2.38
N PHE A 50 -2.89 3.03 -2.99
CA PHE A 50 -3.74 2.11 -2.24
C PHE A 50 -3.86 0.77 -2.96
N VAL A 51 -3.37 -0.29 -2.32
CA VAL A 51 -3.51 -1.67 -2.77
C VAL A 51 -4.26 -2.47 -1.71
N HIS A 52 -5.51 -2.80 -2.00
CA HIS A 52 -6.27 -3.73 -1.17
C HIS A 52 -6.25 -5.14 -1.78
N ARG A 53 -6.74 -6.11 -1.04
CA ARG A 53 -6.67 -7.53 -1.40
C ARG A 53 -7.27 -7.83 -2.79
N GLU A 54 -8.37 -7.17 -3.14
CA GLU A 54 -9.09 -7.39 -4.40
C GLU A 54 -8.61 -6.51 -5.55
N THR A 55 -7.57 -5.67 -5.33
CA THR A 55 -7.04 -4.82 -6.40
C THR A 55 -6.50 -5.69 -7.53
N SER A 56 -7.00 -5.47 -8.74
CA SER A 56 -6.67 -6.23 -9.93
C SER A 56 -6.14 -5.35 -11.06
N LEU A 57 -5.57 -5.98 -12.06
CA LEU A 57 -5.15 -5.36 -13.32
C LEU A 57 -6.34 -5.31 -14.30
N ILE A 58 -6.27 -4.38 -15.25
CA ILE A 58 -7.22 -4.29 -16.35
C ILE A 58 -6.88 -5.42 -17.35
N SER A 59 -7.82 -6.35 -17.54
CA SER A 59 -7.59 -7.63 -18.20
C SER A 59 -7.24 -7.53 -19.70
N ASN A 60 -7.73 -6.51 -20.38
CA ASN A 60 -7.50 -6.27 -21.81
C ASN A 60 -6.28 -5.38 -22.13
N MET A 61 -5.56 -4.95 -21.11
CA MET A 61 -4.33 -4.16 -21.21
C MET A 61 -3.09 -5.03 -20.96
N THR A 62 -1.96 -4.66 -21.56
CA THR A 62 -0.66 -5.26 -21.24
C THR A 62 -0.21 -4.84 -19.83
N ILE A 63 0.82 -5.49 -19.29
CA ILE A 63 1.41 -5.10 -18.01
C ILE A 63 2.01 -3.69 -18.10
N LEU A 64 2.69 -3.38 -19.19
CA LEU A 64 3.22 -2.04 -19.46
C LEU A 64 2.12 -0.98 -19.42
N ASP A 65 0.99 -1.23 -20.13
CA ASP A 65 -0.12 -0.29 -20.17
C ASP A 65 -0.79 -0.14 -18.79
N ASN A 66 -0.98 -1.25 -18.07
CA ASN A 66 -1.53 -1.23 -16.72
C ASN A 66 -0.71 -0.37 -15.76
N ILE A 67 0.62 -0.49 -15.80
CA ILE A 67 1.51 0.30 -14.92
C ILE A 67 1.53 1.75 -15.39
N SER A 68 1.61 1.99 -16.70
CA SER A 68 1.62 3.34 -17.29
C SER A 68 0.34 4.13 -17.00
N LEU A 69 -0.79 3.44 -16.78
CA LEU A 69 -2.07 4.08 -16.49
C LEU A 69 -2.00 5.02 -15.28
N GLY A 70 -1.20 4.66 -14.26
CA GLY A 70 -0.97 5.51 -13.09
C GLY A 70 -0.38 6.88 -13.43
N LEU A 71 0.37 6.99 -14.53
CA LEU A 71 0.98 8.25 -14.99
C LEU A 71 0.09 9.00 -15.98
N GLN A 72 -0.69 8.31 -16.81
CA GLN A 72 -1.52 8.92 -17.86
C GLN A 72 -2.61 9.87 -17.30
N TYR A 73 -3.10 9.60 -16.09
CA TYR A 73 -4.04 10.48 -15.39
C TYR A 73 -3.37 11.72 -14.77
N HIS A 74 -2.04 11.85 -14.91
CA HIS A 74 -1.25 12.89 -14.27
C HIS A 74 -0.43 13.62 -15.35
N GLU A 75 -1.06 14.50 -16.11
CA GLU A 75 -0.60 15.21 -17.32
C GLU A 75 0.75 15.95 -17.23
N GLU A 76 1.50 15.83 -16.12
CA GLU A 76 2.71 16.63 -15.86
C GLU A 76 4.02 15.95 -16.27
N MET A 77 4.00 14.67 -16.69
CA MET A 77 5.23 13.99 -17.11
C MET A 77 5.35 13.87 -18.63
N VAL A 78 6.50 14.27 -19.15
CA VAL A 78 6.88 14.02 -20.55
C VAL A 78 6.88 12.51 -20.80
N ARG A 79 6.35 12.05 -21.95
CA ARG A 79 6.19 10.62 -22.28
C ARG A 79 7.47 9.79 -22.09
N GLU A 80 8.64 10.34 -22.39
CA GLU A 80 9.93 9.67 -22.22
C GLU A 80 10.24 9.38 -20.75
N GLN A 81 10.11 10.38 -19.87
CA GLN A 81 10.36 10.21 -18.43
C GLN A 81 9.38 9.21 -17.79
N SER A 82 8.15 9.17 -18.28
CA SER A 82 7.13 8.20 -17.86
C SER A 82 7.53 6.77 -18.24
N TYR A 83 8.06 6.58 -19.45
CA TYR A 83 8.49 5.27 -19.93
C TYR A 83 9.70 4.74 -19.16
N ASP A 84 10.68 5.60 -18.86
CA ASP A 84 11.87 5.24 -18.09
C ASP A 84 11.47 4.78 -16.68
N ARG A 85 10.59 5.49 -16.01
CA ARG A 85 10.10 5.13 -14.66
C ARG A 85 9.34 3.80 -14.65
N VAL A 86 8.47 3.58 -15.64
CA VAL A 86 7.75 2.30 -15.77
C VAL A 86 8.74 1.15 -16.02
N THR A 87 9.71 1.38 -16.91
CA THR A 87 10.73 0.38 -17.24
C THR A 87 11.59 0.03 -16.03
N GLU A 88 11.98 1.00 -15.24
CA GLU A 88 12.74 0.80 -14.01
C GLU A 88 11.96 -0.05 -13.00
N LEU A 89 10.69 0.27 -12.73
CA LEU A 89 9.84 -0.53 -11.84
C LEU A 89 9.61 -1.95 -12.36
N LEU A 90 9.42 -2.11 -13.69
CA LEU A 90 9.32 -3.43 -14.29
C LEU A 90 10.58 -4.28 -14.06
N LYS A 91 11.77 -3.67 -14.11
CA LYS A 91 13.04 -4.34 -13.81
C LYS A 91 13.15 -4.66 -12.32
N GLN A 92 12.85 -3.71 -11.44
CA GLN A 92 12.89 -3.90 -9.98
C GLN A 92 11.96 -5.03 -9.52
N PHE A 93 10.78 -5.16 -10.14
CA PHE A 93 9.84 -6.24 -9.85
C PHE A 93 10.05 -7.53 -10.67
N GLU A 94 11.14 -7.63 -11.43
CA GLU A 94 11.43 -8.79 -12.32
C GLU A 94 10.31 -9.05 -13.35
N LEU A 95 9.61 -8.00 -13.78
CA LEU A 95 8.47 -8.09 -14.70
C LEU A 95 8.81 -7.61 -16.13
N TYR A 96 10.03 -7.16 -16.38
CA TYR A 96 10.38 -6.52 -17.65
C TYR A 96 10.13 -7.42 -18.89
N GLU A 97 10.47 -8.71 -18.79
CA GLU A 97 10.27 -9.68 -19.88
C GLU A 97 8.79 -9.96 -20.15
N TYR A 98 7.92 -9.74 -19.17
CA TYR A 98 6.47 -9.96 -19.26
C TYR A 98 5.68 -8.70 -19.62
N ARG A 99 6.33 -7.58 -19.89
CA ARG A 99 5.70 -6.26 -20.03
C ARG A 99 4.63 -6.16 -21.11
N PHE A 100 4.73 -6.96 -22.17
CA PHE A 100 3.77 -7.00 -23.28
C PHE A 100 2.70 -8.07 -23.11
N LEU A 101 2.77 -8.89 -22.07
CA LEU A 101 1.76 -9.89 -21.77
C LEU A 101 0.55 -9.23 -21.07
N ARG A 102 -0.59 -9.90 -21.19
CA ARG A 102 -1.83 -9.55 -20.49
C ARG A 102 -1.92 -10.28 -19.15
N PRO A 103 -2.74 -9.79 -18.19
CA PRO A 103 -2.87 -10.41 -16.86
C PRO A 103 -3.19 -11.92 -16.88
N ALA A 104 -3.95 -12.39 -17.88
CA ALA A 104 -4.30 -13.81 -18.01
C ALA A 104 -3.09 -14.73 -18.30
N GLU A 105 -2.01 -14.18 -18.83
CA GLU A 105 -0.79 -14.90 -19.22
C GLU A 105 0.24 -14.94 -18.08
N LEU A 106 -0.03 -14.29 -16.96
CA LEU A 106 0.86 -14.16 -15.81
C LEU A 106 0.47 -15.11 -14.68
N THR A 107 1.46 -15.48 -13.86
CA THR A 107 1.21 -16.13 -12.57
C THR A 107 0.48 -15.18 -11.61
N PHE A 108 -0.10 -15.73 -10.55
CA PHE A 108 -0.74 -14.94 -9.51
C PHE A 108 0.23 -13.91 -8.90
N GLU A 109 1.45 -14.32 -8.55
CA GLU A 109 2.48 -13.46 -7.96
C GLU A 109 2.90 -12.33 -8.90
N GLN A 110 3.13 -12.63 -10.18
CA GLN A 110 3.46 -11.62 -11.19
C GLN A 110 2.35 -10.57 -11.33
N ARG A 111 1.07 -10.99 -11.32
CA ARG A 111 -0.06 -10.06 -11.31
C ARG A 111 -0.06 -9.17 -10.07
N ARG A 112 0.21 -9.76 -8.88
CA ARG A 112 0.28 -8.98 -7.63
C ARG A 112 1.42 -7.96 -7.66
N LEU A 113 2.61 -8.34 -8.12
CA LEU A 113 3.73 -7.41 -8.28
C LEU A 113 3.41 -6.28 -9.26
N ALA A 114 2.73 -6.56 -10.37
CA ALA A 114 2.32 -5.54 -11.33
C ALA A 114 1.29 -4.54 -10.74
N VAL A 115 0.40 -5.00 -9.85
CA VAL A 115 -0.51 -4.11 -9.10
C VAL A 115 0.28 -3.15 -8.21
N TYR A 116 1.30 -3.64 -7.50
CA TYR A 116 2.17 -2.79 -6.68
C TYR A 116 2.95 -1.80 -7.55
N ALA A 117 3.52 -2.25 -8.66
CA ALA A 117 4.24 -1.37 -9.60
C ALA A 117 3.35 -0.24 -10.14
N ARG A 118 2.08 -0.54 -10.48
CA ARG A 118 1.10 0.46 -10.95
C ARG A 118 0.84 1.55 -9.93
N GLU A 119 0.82 1.21 -8.66
CA GLU A 119 0.64 2.22 -7.61
C GLU A 119 1.93 2.97 -7.30
N LEU A 120 3.10 2.30 -7.31
CA LEU A 120 4.42 2.93 -7.06
C LEU A 120 4.84 3.91 -8.14
N VAL A 121 4.44 3.70 -9.38
CA VAL A 121 4.84 4.56 -10.49
C VAL A 121 4.43 6.02 -10.27
N LYS A 122 3.37 6.26 -9.50
CA LYS A 122 2.86 7.60 -9.14
C LYS A 122 3.73 8.35 -8.12
N LYS A 123 4.74 7.70 -7.51
CA LYS A 123 5.52 8.22 -6.39
C LYS A 123 4.64 8.74 -5.24
N PRO A 124 3.76 7.92 -4.68
CA PRO A 124 2.89 8.36 -3.60
C PRO A 124 3.71 8.70 -2.35
N GLN A 125 3.24 9.68 -1.56
CA GLN A 125 3.84 10.03 -0.28
C GLN A 125 3.37 9.10 0.85
N LEU A 126 2.19 8.47 0.69
CA LEU A 126 1.64 7.49 1.62
C LEU A 126 1.19 6.26 0.85
N TYR A 127 1.67 5.10 1.27
CA TYR A 127 1.27 3.80 0.74
C TYR A 127 0.38 3.07 1.72
N LEU A 128 -0.81 2.71 1.29
CA LEU A 128 -1.81 1.97 2.06
C LEU A 128 -1.88 0.55 1.51
N LEU A 129 -1.49 -0.44 2.31
CA LEU A 129 -1.38 -1.83 1.88
C LEU A 129 -2.23 -2.75 2.75
N GLU A 130 -3.09 -3.52 2.11
CA GLU A 130 -3.87 -4.55 2.77
C GLU A 130 -3.29 -5.93 2.48
N HIS A 131 -2.81 -6.61 3.53
CA HIS A 131 -2.27 -7.97 3.49
C HIS A 131 -1.21 -8.22 2.39
N PRO A 132 -0.12 -7.43 2.33
CA PRO A 132 0.84 -7.51 1.23
C PRO A 132 1.58 -8.84 1.13
N SER A 133 1.71 -9.59 2.23
CA SER A 133 2.35 -10.91 2.26
C SER A 133 1.40 -12.07 1.94
N LEU A 134 0.09 -11.80 1.87
CA LEU A 134 -0.89 -12.88 1.68
C LEU A 134 -0.77 -13.47 0.27
N ASP A 135 -0.71 -14.79 0.22
CA ASP A 135 -0.64 -15.57 -1.02
C ASP A 135 0.64 -15.33 -1.85
N LEU A 136 1.70 -14.74 -1.26
CA LEU A 136 3.02 -14.62 -1.88
C LEU A 136 4.01 -15.60 -1.23
N GLY A 137 4.82 -16.26 -2.05
CA GLY A 137 5.96 -17.04 -1.57
C GLY A 137 7.04 -16.13 -0.96
N GLU A 138 7.88 -16.67 -0.08
CA GLU A 138 8.89 -15.92 0.68
C GLU A 138 9.83 -15.11 -0.22
N ARG A 139 10.26 -15.68 -1.38
CA ARG A 139 11.12 -14.98 -2.34
C ARG A 139 10.44 -13.72 -2.90
N VAL A 140 9.19 -13.85 -3.34
CA VAL A 140 8.44 -12.74 -3.96
C VAL A 140 8.09 -11.68 -2.92
N TYR A 141 7.78 -12.12 -1.71
CA TYR A 141 7.55 -11.21 -0.59
C TYR A 141 8.82 -10.43 -0.21
N SER A 142 9.98 -11.08 -0.16
CA SER A 142 11.26 -10.40 0.07
C SER A 142 11.57 -9.39 -1.04
N LEU A 143 11.37 -9.74 -2.31
CA LEU A 143 11.52 -8.80 -3.43
C LEU A 143 10.62 -7.57 -3.25
N LEU A 144 9.36 -7.78 -2.88
CA LEU A 144 8.41 -6.69 -2.63
C LEU A 144 8.89 -5.76 -1.51
N LEU A 145 9.42 -6.34 -0.41
CA LEU A 145 9.99 -5.59 0.70
C LEU A 145 11.18 -4.74 0.27
N ASP A 146 12.10 -5.30 -0.52
CA ASP A 146 13.28 -4.59 -1.00
C ASP A 146 12.92 -3.41 -1.89
N VAL A 147 11.96 -3.60 -2.81
CA VAL A 147 11.46 -2.49 -3.65
C VAL A 147 10.80 -1.40 -2.80
N PHE A 148 9.98 -1.77 -1.82
CA PHE A 148 9.34 -0.78 -0.94
C PHE A 148 10.36 -0.05 -0.06
N LYS A 149 11.38 -0.75 0.41
CA LYS A 149 12.49 -0.14 1.15
C LYS A 149 13.21 0.89 0.30
N THR A 150 13.56 0.54 -0.92
CA THR A 150 14.20 1.46 -1.88
C THR A 150 13.33 2.69 -2.11
N CYS A 151 12.06 2.51 -2.42
CA CYS A 151 11.13 3.63 -2.63
C CYS A 151 10.97 4.51 -1.37
N SER A 152 10.96 3.93 -0.17
CA SER A 152 10.88 4.70 1.06
C SER A 152 12.11 5.58 1.28
N ILE A 153 13.30 5.05 0.99
CA ILE A 153 14.56 5.78 1.13
C ILE A 153 14.69 6.87 0.05
N GLU A 154 14.43 6.53 -1.21
CA GLU A 154 14.65 7.42 -2.35
C GLU A 154 13.53 8.46 -2.52
N ASP A 155 12.29 8.05 -2.38
CA ASP A 155 11.12 8.91 -2.61
C ASP A 155 10.51 9.47 -1.30
N GLY A 156 11.00 9.03 -0.12
CA GLY A 156 10.54 9.49 1.20
C GLY A 156 9.10 9.11 1.51
N CYS A 157 8.57 8.01 0.94
CA CYS A 157 7.19 7.62 1.16
C CYS A 157 6.99 6.82 2.47
N ALA A 158 5.87 7.09 3.15
CA ALA A 158 5.43 6.34 4.33
C ALA A 158 4.53 5.16 3.94
N PHE A 159 4.51 4.12 4.77
CA PHE A 159 3.67 2.95 4.59
C PHE A 159 2.72 2.76 5.77
N LEU A 160 1.45 2.47 5.48
CA LEU A 160 0.46 2.00 6.44
C LEU A 160 -0.05 0.62 5.98
N VAL A 161 0.28 -0.41 6.75
CA VAL A 161 0.07 -1.80 6.36
C VAL A 161 -0.92 -2.49 7.29
N ALA A 162 -2.04 -2.97 6.76
CA ALA A 162 -2.93 -3.87 7.49
C ALA A 162 -2.47 -5.32 7.28
N SER A 163 -2.20 -6.04 8.35
CA SER A 163 -1.80 -7.45 8.30
C SER A 163 -2.38 -8.25 9.45
N VAL A 164 -2.56 -9.54 9.22
CA VAL A 164 -2.87 -10.55 10.26
C VAL A 164 -1.67 -11.45 10.53
N VAL A 165 -0.57 -11.20 9.84
CA VAL A 165 0.65 -12.02 9.91
C VAL A 165 1.63 -11.35 10.88
N PRO A 166 1.93 -11.96 12.05
CA PRO A 166 2.79 -11.36 13.06
C PRO A 166 4.20 -11.01 12.57
N GLU A 167 4.74 -11.84 11.67
CA GLU A 167 6.09 -11.67 11.11
C GLU A 167 6.23 -10.38 10.30
N VAL A 168 5.13 -9.88 9.75
CA VAL A 168 5.10 -8.59 9.03
C VAL A 168 5.45 -7.44 9.96
N ILE A 169 5.06 -7.51 11.25
CA ILE A 169 5.31 -6.44 12.24
C ILE A 169 6.80 -6.16 12.37
N ASN A 170 7.60 -7.21 12.57
CA ASN A 170 9.03 -7.07 12.80
C ASN A 170 9.81 -6.63 11.54
N ARG A 171 9.25 -6.88 10.37
CA ARG A 171 9.90 -6.53 9.09
C ARG A 171 9.51 -5.15 8.57
N TRP A 172 8.31 -4.65 8.94
CA TRP A 172 7.71 -3.46 8.34
C TRP A 172 7.55 -2.28 9.27
N GLY A 173 7.51 -2.50 10.59
CA GLY A 173 6.96 -1.51 11.49
C GLY A 173 7.97 -0.70 12.26
N ASP A 174 7.74 0.60 12.39
CA ASP A 174 8.27 1.44 13.45
C ASP A 174 7.29 1.47 14.63
N TRP A 175 6.00 1.42 14.34
CA TRP A 175 4.94 1.33 15.34
C TRP A 175 3.74 0.48 14.84
N VAL A 176 2.92 0.08 15.79
CA VAL A 176 1.80 -0.85 15.59
C VAL A 176 0.52 -0.26 16.16
N LEU A 177 -0.57 -0.32 15.39
CA LEU A 177 -1.92 -0.08 15.86
C LEU A 177 -2.67 -1.40 16.00
N VAL A 178 -3.16 -1.69 17.20
CA VAL A 178 -3.98 -2.89 17.49
C VAL A 178 -5.41 -2.48 17.79
N PHE A 179 -6.36 -3.03 17.03
CA PHE A 179 -7.79 -2.82 17.28
C PHE A 179 -8.32 -3.94 18.18
N ASP A 180 -8.78 -3.58 19.37
CA ASP A 180 -9.41 -4.50 20.30
C ASP A 180 -10.68 -3.93 20.91
N LYS A 181 -11.78 -4.67 20.83
CA LYS A 181 -13.09 -4.33 21.45
C LYS A 181 -13.55 -2.88 21.15
N GLY A 182 -13.34 -2.41 19.91
CA GLY A 182 -13.70 -1.05 19.47
C GLY A 182 -12.72 0.03 19.92
N ARG A 183 -11.60 -0.32 20.51
CA ARG A 183 -10.51 0.60 20.88
C ARG A 183 -9.30 0.38 19.98
N CYS A 184 -8.53 1.44 19.77
CA CYS A 184 -7.26 1.41 19.06
C CYS A 184 -6.14 1.62 20.07
N HIS A 185 -5.17 0.72 20.08
CA HIS A 185 -3.98 0.78 20.94
C HIS A 185 -2.75 0.99 20.06
N HIS A 186 -1.91 1.95 20.45
CA HIS A 186 -0.67 2.28 19.76
C HIS A 186 0.55 1.77 20.54
N PHE A 187 1.50 1.17 19.85
CA PHE A 187 2.75 0.65 20.42
C PHE A 187 3.94 0.94 19.49
N ASP A 188 5.08 1.27 20.07
CA ASP A 188 6.36 1.16 19.37
C ASP A 188 6.68 -0.31 19.12
N VAL A 189 7.20 -0.66 17.94
CA VAL A 189 7.49 -2.08 17.61
C VAL A 189 8.45 -2.71 18.62
N GLY A 190 9.48 -1.99 19.07
CA GLY A 190 10.41 -2.48 20.08
C GLY A 190 9.81 -2.77 21.48
N LYS A 191 8.59 -2.28 21.76
CA LYS A 191 7.84 -2.50 22.99
C LYS A 191 6.62 -3.40 22.80
N PHE A 192 6.35 -3.82 21.59
CA PHE A 192 5.18 -4.62 21.25
C PHE A 192 5.47 -6.12 21.46
N ASP A 193 4.71 -6.76 22.35
CA ASP A 193 4.74 -8.21 22.53
C ASP A 193 3.59 -8.89 21.77
N PRO A 194 3.86 -9.52 20.62
CA PRO A 194 2.82 -10.20 19.85
C PRO A 194 2.11 -11.32 20.62
N SER A 195 2.75 -11.90 21.65
CA SER A 195 2.19 -13.02 22.41
C SER A 195 0.95 -12.61 23.22
N ILE A 196 0.94 -11.38 23.74
CA ILE A 196 -0.19 -10.80 24.49
C ILE A 196 -1.42 -10.63 23.58
N TYR A 197 -1.19 -10.35 22.29
CA TYR A 197 -2.25 -10.06 21.32
C TYR A 197 -2.51 -11.23 20.35
N ARG A 198 -1.90 -12.41 20.56
CA ARG A 198 -2.01 -13.57 19.66
C ARG A 198 -3.45 -13.93 19.32
N GLU A 199 -4.34 -13.91 20.30
CA GLU A 199 -5.76 -14.18 20.09
C GLU A 199 -6.46 -13.01 19.37
N SER A 200 -6.09 -11.79 19.71
CA SER A 200 -6.54 -10.57 19.03
C SER A 200 -6.03 -10.51 17.59
N MET A 201 -4.79 -10.89 17.34
CA MET A 201 -4.18 -10.88 15.99
C MET A 201 -4.77 -11.95 15.08
N ARG A 202 -5.05 -13.15 15.58
CA ARG A 202 -5.73 -14.21 14.81
C ARG A 202 -7.14 -13.80 14.36
N ARG A 203 -7.77 -12.87 15.07
CA ARG A 203 -9.15 -12.42 14.83
C ARG A 203 -9.27 -10.97 14.39
N ARG A 204 -8.21 -10.14 14.42
CA ARG A 204 -8.40 -8.69 14.59
C ARG A 204 -7.46 -7.77 13.84
N GLY A 205 -6.78 -8.14 12.82
CA GLY A 205 -5.95 -7.24 11.98
C GLY A 205 -5.08 -6.22 12.73
N VAL A 206 -3.87 -6.04 12.32
CA VAL A 206 -2.89 -5.10 12.86
C VAL A 206 -2.53 -4.11 11.77
N LEU A 207 -2.46 -2.83 12.10
CA LEU A 207 -1.92 -1.80 11.25
C LEU A 207 -0.49 -1.48 11.64
N LEU A 208 0.37 -1.41 10.66
CA LEU A 208 1.79 -1.10 10.82
C LEU A 208 2.10 0.15 10.03
N SER A 209 2.93 1.01 10.60
CA SER A 209 3.53 2.12 9.87
C SER A 209 5.04 2.02 9.91
N ARG A 210 5.66 2.43 8.84
CA ARG A 210 7.10 2.59 8.75
C ARG A 210 7.42 3.93 8.10
N GLU A 211 8.15 4.77 8.83
CA GLU A 211 8.94 5.87 8.29
C GLU A 211 10.38 5.40 8.21
N TRP A 212 10.91 5.24 7.02
CA TRP A 212 12.34 4.99 6.85
C TRP A 212 13.09 6.31 7.11
N ARG A 213 13.64 6.43 8.31
CA ARG A 213 14.67 7.44 8.55
C ARG A 213 15.97 6.82 8.10
N GLY A 214 16.57 7.37 7.05
CA GLY A 214 17.90 6.97 6.62
C GLY A 214 18.89 7.18 7.79
N GLU A 215 19.50 6.10 8.27
CA GLU A 215 20.77 6.13 9.00
C GLU A 215 21.90 5.91 8.01
#